data_7062f0a6d96c4b7258238a97ec44b815
#
_entry.id   7062f0a6d96c4b7258238a97ec44b815
#
_cell.length_a   1.000
_cell.length_b   1.000
_cell.length_c   1.000
_cell.angle_alpha   90.00
_cell.angle_beta   90.00
_cell.angle_gamma   90.00
#
_symmetry.space_group_name_H-M   'P 1'
#
loop_
_entity.id
_entity.type
_entity.pdbx_description
1 polymer ?
#
loop_
_entity_poly.entity_id
_entity_poly.type
_entity_poly.pdbx_seq_one_letter_code
_entity_poly.pdbx_strand_id
1 'polypeptide(L)'
;VRKVLLVTGSGRSGTSSAAGTLKRLGFHVPQPEVPTDEKNPRGYYEPLWVAQFHKEWLDGLGVRTIDGRPYAGEVALADLTPEREGRLRGWLAAELAARAADDVVVVKETRAYWVYPLWQRVVADAGAALVSLTMLRHPAQVVRSRDAAYLSDWSDDLRRQREVANVAAWANALFVTERATRDNPRAFVPYPDLLADWRAAVTRACGQLGLDPGDLAAQHPVDDFLTASLNRSADTWEGLHVPDVLVDLAERTWSAAQTLVLDPADSGARTALDGLAQEYADLHGTAVAVASDETAAQVLAQKRALQERLAVKNERLDRLRRRVRELEAAAGPAAGPAEATGEAR
;
A
#
# COMPACT_ATOMS: atom_id res chain seq x y z
N VAL A 1 9.65 20.81 16.68
CA VAL A 1 8.30 20.30 16.33
C VAL A 1 8.44 18.83 15.99
N ARG A 2 7.65 17.96 16.64
CA ARG A 2 7.58 16.53 16.33
C ARG A 2 7.35 16.29 14.84
N LYS A 3 7.94 15.26 14.28
CA LYS A 3 7.76 14.91 12.87
C LYS A 3 7.21 13.50 12.70
N VAL A 4 6.33 13.35 11.74
CA VAL A 4 5.87 12.05 11.24
C VAL A 4 6.39 11.92 9.81
N LEU A 5 7.23 10.92 9.58
CA LEU A 5 7.79 10.61 8.27
C LEU A 5 7.02 9.46 7.63
N LEU A 6 6.25 9.75 6.58
CA LEU A 6 5.65 8.71 5.75
C LEU A 6 6.66 8.22 4.70
N VAL A 7 6.96 6.93 4.72
CA VAL A 7 7.74 6.27 3.66
C VAL A 7 6.77 5.65 2.67
N THR A 8 6.75 6.20 1.47
CA THR A 8 5.82 5.85 0.38
C THR A 8 6.56 5.33 -0.86
N GLY A 9 5.81 4.99 -1.89
CA GLY A 9 6.29 4.48 -3.16
C GLY A 9 5.53 3.23 -3.59
N SER A 10 5.59 2.89 -4.87
CA SER A 10 4.97 1.66 -5.35
C SER A 10 5.56 0.43 -4.65
N GLY A 11 4.74 -0.57 -4.38
CA GLY A 11 5.26 -1.84 -3.82
C GLY A 11 6.40 -2.39 -4.69
N ARG A 12 7.46 -2.89 -4.07
CA ARG A 12 8.71 -3.36 -4.70
C ARG A 12 9.67 -2.24 -5.17
N SER A 13 9.48 -1.01 -4.73
CA SER A 13 10.40 0.11 -5.02
C SER A 13 11.49 0.32 -3.94
N GLY A 14 11.65 -0.59 -2.98
CA GLY A 14 12.68 -0.47 -1.94
C GLY A 14 12.21 0.26 -0.67
N THR A 15 10.91 0.45 -0.46
CA THR A 15 10.35 1.10 0.73
C THR A 15 10.75 0.41 2.04
N SER A 16 10.85 -0.93 2.06
CA SER A 16 11.36 -1.68 3.22
C SER A 16 12.84 -1.41 3.48
N SER A 17 13.64 -1.29 2.43
CA SER A 17 15.07 -0.93 2.56
C SER A 17 15.24 0.47 3.15
N ALA A 18 14.46 1.44 2.68
CA ALA A 18 14.48 2.79 3.23
C ALA A 18 14.05 2.83 4.71
N ALA A 19 12.91 2.21 5.05
CA ALA A 19 12.43 2.20 6.42
C ALA A 19 13.37 1.43 7.37
N GLY A 20 13.95 0.31 6.90
CA GLY A 20 14.94 -0.45 7.66
C GLY A 20 16.26 0.32 7.86
N THR A 21 16.65 1.16 6.91
CA THR A 21 17.78 2.09 7.03
C THR A 21 17.47 3.14 8.09
N LEU A 22 16.33 3.83 7.99
CA LEU A 22 15.90 4.84 8.95
C LEU A 22 15.83 4.28 10.38
N LYS A 23 15.29 3.07 10.56
CA LYS A 23 15.27 2.42 11.86
C LYS A 23 16.68 2.19 12.45
N ARG A 24 17.65 1.81 11.62
CA ARG A 24 19.05 1.61 12.03
C ARG A 24 19.78 2.93 12.34
N LEU A 25 19.30 4.01 11.78
CA LEU A 25 19.75 5.37 12.10
C LEU A 25 19.09 5.92 13.38
N GLY A 26 18.28 5.12 14.08
CA GLY A 26 17.65 5.52 15.33
C GLY A 26 16.28 6.17 15.20
N PHE A 27 15.75 6.33 13.98
CA PHE A 27 14.37 6.78 13.81
C PHE A 27 13.37 5.74 14.32
N HIS A 28 12.30 6.21 14.95
CA HIS A 28 11.34 5.31 15.57
C HIS A 28 10.34 4.74 14.56
N VAL A 29 10.32 3.42 14.41
CA VAL A 29 9.23 2.68 13.74
C VAL A 29 8.30 2.13 14.79
N PRO A 30 6.99 2.51 14.83
CA PRO A 30 6.03 2.03 15.81
C PRO A 30 5.90 0.50 15.87
N GLN A 31 5.78 -0.02 17.09
CA GLN A 31 5.71 -1.45 17.37
C GLN A 31 4.29 -1.89 17.75
N PRO A 32 3.90 -3.17 17.48
CA PRO A 32 4.66 -4.17 16.73
C PRO A 32 4.70 -3.89 15.23
N GLU A 33 5.73 -4.39 14.56
CA GLU A 33 5.82 -4.35 13.10
C GLU A 33 5.14 -5.57 12.45
N VAL A 34 4.81 -5.45 11.15
CA VAL A 34 4.39 -6.59 10.33
C VAL A 34 5.48 -7.66 10.36
N PRO A 35 5.16 -8.91 10.74
CA PRO A 35 6.13 -10.00 10.81
C PRO A 35 6.82 -10.26 9.47
N THR A 36 8.07 -10.72 9.53
CA THR A 36 8.80 -11.21 8.36
C THR A 36 8.18 -12.48 7.80
N ASP A 37 8.32 -12.69 6.50
CA ASP A 37 7.96 -13.92 5.82
C ASP A 37 9.02 -14.29 4.74
N GLU A 38 8.77 -15.37 4.01
CA GLU A 38 9.66 -15.84 2.94
C GLU A 38 9.82 -14.80 1.81
N LYS A 39 8.82 -13.94 1.59
CA LYS A 39 8.83 -12.91 0.54
C LYS A 39 9.65 -11.68 0.96
N ASN A 40 9.77 -11.44 2.26
CA ASN A 40 10.58 -10.35 2.81
C ASN A 40 11.25 -10.77 4.13
N PRO A 41 12.27 -11.62 4.08
CA PRO A 41 12.94 -12.15 5.28
C PRO A 41 13.73 -11.07 6.03
N ARG A 42 14.01 -9.92 5.42
CA ARG A 42 14.71 -8.78 6.06
C ARG A 42 13.79 -7.84 6.81
N GLY A 43 12.46 -8.02 6.71
CA GLY A 43 11.45 -7.21 7.40
C GLY A 43 10.72 -6.23 6.50
N TYR A 44 9.48 -5.97 6.86
CA TYR A 44 8.62 -4.99 6.19
C TYR A 44 8.80 -3.59 6.76
N TYR A 45 9.11 -3.48 8.05
CA TYR A 45 9.21 -2.20 8.78
C TYR A 45 7.93 -1.37 8.67
N GLU A 46 6.79 -2.05 8.68
CA GLU A 46 5.45 -1.46 8.70
C GLU A 46 4.86 -1.56 10.10
N PRO A 47 4.38 -0.47 10.70
CA PRO A 47 3.59 -0.56 11.93
C PRO A 47 2.37 -1.45 11.68
N LEU A 48 2.26 -2.55 12.41
CA LEU A 48 1.23 -3.59 12.19
C LEU A 48 -0.18 -2.99 12.23
N TRP A 49 -0.43 -2.11 13.20
CA TRP A 49 -1.72 -1.46 13.34
C TRP A 49 -2.10 -0.65 12.10
N VAL A 50 -1.17 0.16 11.56
CA VAL A 50 -1.41 0.98 10.35
C VAL A 50 -1.63 0.11 9.13
N ALA A 51 -0.82 -0.94 8.97
CA ALA A 51 -0.95 -1.88 7.87
C ALA A 51 -2.31 -2.60 7.88
N GLN A 52 -2.80 -3.01 9.06
CA GLN A 52 -4.12 -3.61 9.23
C GLN A 52 -5.25 -2.59 8.99
N PHE A 53 -5.13 -1.40 9.55
CA PHE A 53 -6.11 -0.32 9.39
C PHE A 53 -6.34 0.03 7.92
N HIS A 54 -5.27 0.25 7.14
CA HIS A 54 -5.41 0.54 5.72
C HIS A 54 -5.90 -0.69 4.94
N LYS A 55 -5.43 -1.88 5.30
CA LYS A 55 -5.85 -3.11 4.62
C LYS A 55 -7.35 -3.36 4.78
N GLU A 56 -7.86 -3.31 6.00
CA GLU A 56 -9.29 -3.50 6.29
C GLU A 56 -10.16 -2.49 5.52
N TRP A 57 -9.75 -1.23 5.52
CA TRP A 57 -10.49 -0.17 4.86
C TRP A 57 -10.46 -0.32 3.34
N LEU A 58 -9.27 -0.39 2.74
CA LEU A 58 -9.10 -0.33 1.29
C LEU A 58 -9.49 -1.64 0.58
N ASP A 59 -9.26 -2.80 1.22
CA ASP A 59 -9.72 -4.09 0.67
C ASP A 59 -11.25 -4.14 0.59
N GLY A 60 -11.96 -3.57 1.57
CA GLY A 60 -13.42 -3.47 1.55
C GLY A 60 -13.97 -2.64 0.38
N LEU A 61 -13.17 -1.73 -0.16
CA LEU A 61 -13.48 -0.90 -1.33
C LEU A 61 -12.91 -1.45 -2.64
N GLY A 62 -12.18 -2.55 -2.58
CA GLY A 62 -11.44 -3.10 -3.72
C GLY A 62 -10.32 -2.17 -4.21
N VAL A 63 -9.78 -1.30 -3.35
CA VAL A 63 -8.61 -0.45 -3.66
C VAL A 63 -7.35 -1.22 -3.32
N ARG A 64 -6.55 -1.50 -4.35
CA ARG A 64 -5.33 -2.29 -4.19
C ARG A 64 -4.15 -1.45 -3.69
N THR A 65 -3.13 -2.10 -3.16
CA THR A 65 -1.86 -1.46 -2.75
C THR A 65 -1.26 -0.61 -3.87
N ILE A 66 -1.25 -1.12 -5.09
CA ILE A 66 -1.08 -0.35 -6.31
C ILE A 66 -2.30 -0.59 -7.20
N ASP A 67 -2.92 0.46 -7.66
CA ASP A 67 -4.17 0.42 -8.41
C ASP A 67 -4.05 1.28 -9.66
N GLY A 68 -4.42 0.72 -10.81
CA GLY A 68 -4.35 1.43 -12.07
C GLY A 68 -5.51 2.42 -12.30
N ARG A 69 -6.52 2.44 -11.43
CA ARG A 69 -7.65 3.37 -11.57
C ARG A 69 -7.24 4.78 -11.12
N PRO A 70 -7.27 5.81 -11.98
CA PRO A 70 -6.87 7.17 -11.59
C PRO A 70 -7.62 7.71 -10.37
N TYR A 71 -8.86 7.28 -10.18
CA TYR A 71 -9.77 7.71 -9.10
C TYR A 71 -9.74 6.82 -7.84
N ALA A 72 -8.81 5.86 -7.72
CA ALA A 72 -8.78 4.93 -6.58
C ALA A 72 -8.66 5.63 -5.22
N GLY A 73 -7.88 6.72 -5.15
CA GLY A 73 -7.77 7.54 -3.94
C GLY A 73 -9.06 8.28 -3.60
N GLU A 74 -9.80 8.75 -4.61
CA GLU A 74 -11.10 9.40 -4.41
C GLU A 74 -12.13 8.42 -3.82
N VAL A 75 -12.15 7.18 -4.33
CA VAL A 75 -13.00 6.11 -3.77
C VAL A 75 -12.67 5.87 -2.29
N ALA A 76 -11.38 5.82 -1.95
CA ALA A 76 -10.96 5.65 -0.56
C ALA A 76 -11.40 6.82 0.33
N LEU A 77 -11.17 8.05 -0.11
CA LEU A 77 -11.50 9.25 0.66
C LEU A 77 -13.02 9.48 0.77
N ALA A 78 -13.80 9.09 -0.23
CA ALA A 78 -15.26 9.18 -0.18
C ALA A 78 -15.90 8.27 0.90
N ASP A 79 -15.21 7.16 1.26
CA ASP A 79 -15.64 6.23 2.32
C ASP A 79 -15.05 6.58 3.71
N LEU A 80 -14.36 7.71 3.83
CA LEU A 80 -13.80 8.16 5.11
C LEU A 80 -14.92 8.56 6.07
N THR A 81 -14.95 7.90 7.24
CA THR A 81 -15.89 8.20 8.31
C THR A 81 -15.20 8.88 9.48
N PRO A 82 -15.94 9.68 10.31
CA PRO A 82 -15.40 10.26 11.54
C PRO A 82 -14.80 9.21 12.49
N GLU A 83 -15.35 8.00 12.51
CA GLU A 83 -14.82 6.89 13.31
C GLU A 83 -13.44 6.44 12.81
N ARG A 84 -13.28 6.26 11.49
CA ARG A 84 -11.98 5.90 10.91
C ARG A 84 -10.92 6.96 11.19
N GLU A 85 -11.27 8.23 10.98
CA GLU A 85 -10.40 9.35 11.31
C GLU A 85 -10.04 9.38 12.79
N GLY A 86 -11.03 9.19 13.67
CA GLY A 86 -10.82 9.11 15.12
C GLY A 86 -9.92 7.96 15.55
N ARG A 87 -10.03 6.78 14.91
CA ARG A 87 -9.14 5.64 15.17
C ARG A 87 -7.68 5.96 14.82
N LEU A 88 -7.42 6.57 13.65
CA LEU A 88 -6.06 6.95 13.24
C LEU A 88 -5.51 8.05 14.15
N ARG A 89 -6.32 9.04 14.50
CA ARG A 89 -5.97 10.12 15.43
C ARG A 89 -5.59 9.58 16.81
N GLY A 90 -6.37 8.66 17.35
CA GLY A 90 -6.10 8.03 18.65
C GLY A 90 -4.81 7.23 18.64
N TRP A 91 -4.56 6.44 17.60
CA TRP A 91 -3.32 5.69 17.43
C TRP A 91 -2.11 6.62 17.35
N LEU A 92 -2.15 7.66 16.50
CA LEU A 92 -1.03 8.58 16.33
C LEU A 92 -0.76 9.39 17.61
N ALA A 93 -1.82 9.83 18.30
CA ALA A 93 -1.67 10.56 19.58
C ALA A 93 -0.96 9.69 20.63
N ALA A 94 -1.29 8.41 20.74
CA ALA A 94 -0.62 7.47 21.64
C ALA A 94 0.86 7.26 21.28
N GLU A 95 1.17 7.10 19.99
CA GLU A 95 2.56 6.96 19.52
C GLU A 95 3.39 8.22 19.84
N LEU A 96 2.86 9.40 19.57
CA LEU A 96 3.56 10.66 19.82
C LEU A 96 3.70 10.94 21.32
N ALA A 97 2.72 10.60 22.15
CA ALA A 97 2.79 10.80 23.60
C ALA A 97 3.87 9.93 24.27
N ALA A 98 4.16 8.77 23.69
CA ALA A 98 5.18 7.83 24.21
C ALA A 98 6.61 8.22 23.82
N ARG A 99 6.83 9.37 23.13
CA ARG A 99 8.11 9.76 22.53
C ARG A 99 8.58 11.13 22.98
N ALA A 100 9.91 11.35 22.89
CA ALA A 100 10.50 12.67 23.11
C ALA A 100 10.02 13.66 22.05
N ALA A 101 10.15 14.96 22.34
CA ALA A 101 9.61 16.01 21.47
C ALA A 101 10.34 16.16 20.14
N ASP A 102 11.55 15.64 20.02
CA ASP A 102 12.44 15.66 18.85
C ASP A 102 12.48 14.31 18.10
N ASP A 103 11.85 13.25 18.66
CA ASP A 103 11.77 11.97 17.99
C ASP A 103 10.97 12.07 16.68
N VAL A 104 11.43 11.36 15.66
CA VAL A 104 10.75 11.20 14.37
C VAL A 104 10.06 9.86 14.33
N VAL A 105 8.75 9.87 14.15
CA VAL A 105 7.94 8.65 13.97
C VAL A 105 7.92 8.28 12.49
N VAL A 106 8.49 7.14 12.15
CA VAL A 106 8.51 6.61 10.77
C VAL A 106 7.34 5.69 10.56
N VAL A 107 6.47 6.03 9.64
CA VAL A 107 5.36 5.20 9.21
C VAL A 107 5.62 4.78 7.77
N LYS A 108 6.08 3.55 7.58
CA LYS A 108 6.17 2.94 6.26
C LYS A 108 4.88 2.15 6.02
N GLU A 109 4.08 2.59 5.06
CA GLU A 109 2.90 1.87 4.62
C GLU A 109 2.58 2.25 3.17
N THR A 110 2.62 1.25 2.29
CA THR A 110 2.56 1.46 0.83
C THR A 110 1.20 1.90 0.30
N ARG A 111 0.15 1.93 1.13
CA ARG A 111 -1.20 2.42 0.77
C ARG A 111 -1.50 3.82 1.31
N ALA A 112 -0.61 4.36 2.16
CA ALA A 112 -0.82 5.65 2.82
C ALA A 112 -1.05 6.81 1.82
N TYR A 113 -0.48 6.73 0.62
CA TYR A 113 -0.64 7.78 -0.40
C TYR A 113 -2.08 7.88 -0.93
N TRP A 114 -2.88 6.80 -0.91
CA TRP A 114 -4.30 6.87 -1.29
C TRP A 114 -5.12 7.76 -0.37
N VAL A 115 -4.72 7.84 0.89
CA VAL A 115 -5.42 8.58 1.94
C VAL A 115 -4.51 9.64 2.59
N TYR A 116 -3.55 10.15 1.82
CA TYR A 116 -2.59 11.15 2.31
C TYR A 116 -3.24 12.40 2.91
N PRO A 117 -4.35 12.96 2.38
CA PRO A 117 -5.05 14.07 3.02
C PRO A 117 -5.55 13.78 4.44
N LEU A 118 -5.89 12.52 4.75
CA LEU A 118 -6.22 12.12 6.12
C LEU A 118 -4.98 12.19 7.02
N TRP A 119 -3.83 11.70 6.55
CA TRP A 119 -2.58 11.81 7.29
C TRP A 119 -2.19 13.26 7.56
N GLN A 120 -2.33 14.15 6.57
CA GLN A 120 -2.07 15.59 6.73
C GLN A 120 -2.89 16.19 7.88
N ARG A 121 -4.21 15.95 7.89
CA ARG A 121 -5.10 16.46 8.94
C ARG A 121 -4.74 15.89 10.32
N VAL A 122 -4.63 14.57 10.41
CA VAL A 122 -4.42 13.90 11.72
C VAL A 122 -3.06 14.27 12.32
N VAL A 123 -2.02 14.42 11.51
CA VAL A 123 -0.69 14.84 11.97
C VAL A 123 -0.71 16.31 12.41
N ALA A 124 -1.36 17.18 11.64
CA ALA A 124 -1.49 18.60 11.99
C ALA A 124 -2.28 18.78 13.30
N ASP A 125 -3.39 18.07 13.48
CA ASP A 125 -4.20 18.09 14.70
C ASP A 125 -3.44 17.58 15.94
N ALA A 126 -2.46 16.70 15.74
CA ALA A 126 -1.56 16.24 16.79
C ALA A 126 -0.41 17.22 17.10
N GLY A 127 -0.37 18.39 16.45
CA GLY A 127 0.68 19.38 16.60
C GLY A 127 2.06 18.92 16.08
N ALA A 128 2.07 18.00 15.11
CA ALA A 128 3.27 17.48 14.48
C ALA A 128 3.38 17.95 13.01
N ALA A 129 4.57 17.85 12.43
CA ALA A 129 4.80 18.12 11.01
C ALA A 129 4.84 16.80 10.23
N LEU A 130 4.07 16.74 9.15
CA LEU A 130 4.12 15.62 8.22
C LEU A 130 5.22 15.87 7.19
N VAL A 131 6.11 14.90 7.01
CA VAL A 131 7.12 14.87 5.96
C VAL A 131 7.05 13.52 5.23
N SER A 132 7.47 13.46 3.96
CA SER A 132 7.34 12.24 3.18
C SER A 132 8.62 11.88 2.41
N LEU A 133 8.98 10.60 2.43
CA LEU A 133 10.04 10.03 1.63
C LEU A 133 9.43 9.05 0.62
N THR A 134 9.57 9.35 -0.66
CA THR A 134 9.06 8.50 -1.75
C THR A 134 10.20 7.73 -2.40
N MET A 135 10.11 6.40 -2.32
CA MET A 135 11.06 5.54 -3.01
C MET A 135 10.72 5.42 -4.48
N LEU A 136 11.71 5.69 -5.33
CA LEU A 136 11.61 5.56 -6.77
C LEU A 136 12.33 4.29 -7.26
N ARG A 137 11.72 3.58 -8.18
CA ARG A 137 12.35 2.48 -8.90
C ARG A 137 11.80 2.43 -10.31
N HIS A 138 12.70 2.11 -11.27
CA HIS A 138 12.32 1.99 -12.67
C HIS A 138 11.15 1.02 -12.86
N PRO A 139 10.11 1.37 -13.66
CA PRO A 139 8.88 0.57 -13.77
C PRO A 139 9.14 -0.86 -14.23
N ALA A 140 10.03 -1.09 -15.21
CA ALA A 140 10.39 -2.43 -15.65
C ALA A 140 10.98 -3.28 -14.51
N GLN A 141 11.82 -2.69 -13.65
CA GLN A 141 12.37 -3.38 -12.47
C GLN A 141 11.28 -3.74 -11.46
N VAL A 142 10.28 -2.85 -11.26
CA VAL A 142 9.16 -3.11 -10.36
C VAL A 142 8.32 -4.27 -10.86
N VAL A 143 7.98 -4.30 -12.16
CA VAL A 143 7.23 -5.39 -12.80
C VAL A 143 7.96 -6.71 -12.61
N ARG A 144 9.24 -6.80 -13.02
CA ARG A 144 10.06 -8.02 -12.87
C ARG A 144 10.16 -8.48 -11.42
N SER A 145 10.34 -7.55 -10.48
CA SER A 145 10.41 -7.89 -9.05
C SER A 145 9.06 -8.41 -8.50
N ARG A 146 7.94 -7.95 -9.07
CA ARG A 146 6.60 -8.46 -8.72
C ARG A 146 6.37 -9.84 -9.31
N ASP A 147 6.76 -10.04 -10.56
CA ASP A 147 6.62 -11.31 -11.23
C ASP A 147 7.44 -12.39 -10.52
N ALA A 148 8.69 -12.11 -10.21
CA ALA A 148 9.53 -13.03 -9.44
C ALA A 148 8.97 -13.39 -8.05
N ALA A 149 8.20 -12.49 -7.42
CA ALA A 149 7.65 -12.70 -6.09
C ALA A 149 6.28 -13.41 -6.08
N TYR A 150 5.52 -13.33 -7.18
CA TYR A 150 4.10 -13.71 -7.19
C TYR A 150 3.68 -14.60 -8.37
N LEU A 151 4.58 -14.90 -9.31
CA LEU A 151 4.32 -15.76 -10.48
C LEU A 151 5.06 -17.07 -10.34
N SER A 152 4.36 -18.20 -10.31
CA SER A 152 4.96 -19.52 -10.44
C SER A 152 4.52 -20.25 -11.71
N ASP A 153 3.24 -20.17 -12.13
CA ASP A 153 2.70 -20.99 -13.24
C ASP A 153 1.53 -20.28 -13.95
N TRP A 154 1.82 -19.22 -14.68
CA TRP A 154 0.76 -18.45 -15.35
C TRP A 154 0.84 -18.59 -16.87
N SER A 155 -0.32 -18.61 -17.54
CA SER A 155 -0.39 -18.51 -18.99
C SER A 155 0.16 -17.15 -19.45
N ASP A 156 0.65 -17.09 -20.70
CA ASP A 156 1.20 -15.87 -21.28
C ASP A 156 0.18 -14.72 -21.28
N ASP A 157 -1.11 -14.99 -21.47
CA ASP A 157 -2.18 -13.98 -21.42
C ASP A 157 -2.34 -13.36 -20.02
N LEU A 158 -2.31 -14.16 -18.96
CA LEU A 158 -2.40 -13.67 -17.59
C LEU A 158 -1.14 -12.90 -17.20
N ARG A 159 0.02 -13.34 -17.69
CA ARG A 159 1.28 -12.65 -17.50
C ARG A 159 1.23 -11.27 -18.15
N ARG A 160 0.83 -11.19 -19.42
CA ARG A 160 0.65 -9.93 -20.14
C ARG A 160 -0.30 -8.97 -19.41
N GLN A 161 -1.48 -9.46 -19.00
CA GLN A 161 -2.44 -8.64 -18.25
C GLN A 161 -1.83 -8.07 -16.97
N ARG A 162 -1.03 -8.86 -16.24
CA ARG A 162 -0.38 -8.41 -15.00
C ARG A 162 0.72 -7.40 -15.26
N GLU A 163 1.55 -7.63 -16.25
CA GLU A 163 2.65 -6.71 -16.61
C GLU A 163 2.07 -5.34 -16.96
N VAL A 164 1.05 -5.29 -17.83
CA VAL A 164 0.33 -4.06 -18.19
C VAL A 164 -0.30 -3.41 -16.98
N ALA A 165 -1.05 -4.16 -16.16
CA ALA A 165 -1.70 -3.64 -14.96
C ALA A 165 -0.68 -3.13 -13.91
N ASN A 166 0.49 -3.76 -13.80
CA ASN A 166 1.54 -3.35 -12.88
C ASN A 166 2.22 -2.05 -13.31
N VAL A 167 2.48 -1.85 -14.61
CA VAL A 167 3.03 -0.58 -15.14
C VAL A 167 2.02 0.54 -14.96
N ALA A 168 0.76 0.32 -15.34
CA ALA A 168 -0.33 1.25 -15.16
C ALA A 168 -0.49 1.68 -13.69
N ALA A 169 -0.48 0.71 -12.79
CA ALA A 169 -0.61 0.98 -11.36
C ALA A 169 0.64 1.64 -10.75
N TRP A 170 1.84 1.36 -11.27
CA TRP A 170 3.07 2.06 -10.90
C TRP A 170 3.00 3.54 -11.26
N ALA A 171 2.61 3.86 -12.49
CA ALA A 171 2.47 5.24 -12.96
C ALA A 171 1.43 5.99 -12.12
N ASN A 172 0.24 5.42 -11.94
CA ASN A 172 -0.82 6.02 -11.13
C ASN A 172 -0.40 6.25 -9.67
N ALA A 173 0.27 5.28 -9.03
CA ALA A 173 0.79 5.44 -7.67
C ALA A 173 1.78 6.62 -7.57
N LEU A 174 2.63 6.81 -8.58
CA LEU A 174 3.57 7.92 -8.61
C LEU A 174 2.85 9.26 -8.80
N PHE A 175 1.89 9.36 -9.72
CA PHE A 175 1.11 10.59 -9.94
C PHE A 175 0.34 11.00 -8.67
N VAL A 176 -0.34 10.05 -8.03
CA VAL A 176 -1.09 10.32 -6.80
C VAL A 176 -0.15 10.72 -5.67
N THR A 177 0.96 10.00 -5.48
CA THR A 177 1.94 10.30 -4.42
C THR A 177 2.56 11.68 -4.62
N GLU A 178 3.02 11.97 -5.85
CA GLU A 178 3.67 13.23 -6.17
C GLU A 178 2.73 14.41 -5.91
N ARG A 179 1.50 14.34 -6.40
CA ARG A 179 0.49 15.39 -6.20
C ARG A 179 0.13 15.57 -4.72
N ALA A 180 -0.11 14.46 -4.01
CA ALA A 180 -0.55 14.50 -2.63
C ALA A 180 0.51 15.08 -1.66
N THR A 181 1.79 14.95 -2.00
CA THR A 181 2.90 15.36 -1.12
C THR A 181 3.44 16.77 -1.38
N ARG A 182 2.89 17.52 -2.37
CA ARG A 182 3.44 18.83 -2.81
C ARG A 182 3.52 19.89 -1.73
N ASP A 183 2.57 19.88 -0.80
CA ASP A 183 2.42 20.91 0.22
C ASP A 183 3.22 20.63 1.50
N ASN A 184 3.93 19.50 1.55
CA ASN A 184 4.74 19.11 2.70
C ASN A 184 6.23 18.97 2.30
N PRO A 185 7.17 19.10 3.24
CA PRO A 185 8.54 18.72 2.99
C PRO A 185 8.61 17.27 2.52
N ARG A 186 9.26 17.05 1.39
CA ARG A 186 9.32 15.75 0.73
C ARG A 186 10.67 15.46 0.12
N ALA A 187 11.01 14.19 0.00
CA ALA A 187 12.20 13.72 -0.67
C ALA A 187 11.87 12.53 -1.58
N PHE A 188 12.57 12.44 -2.70
CA PHE A 188 12.50 11.30 -3.61
C PHE A 188 13.85 10.59 -3.63
N VAL A 189 13.85 9.26 -3.43
CA VAL A 189 15.07 8.47 -3.35
C VAL A 189 15.00 7.31 -4.34
N PRO A 190 15.84 7.31 -5.39
CA PRO A 190 15.98 6.16 -6.26
C PRO A 190 16.53 4.97 -5.49
N TYR A 191 15.92 3.80 -5.67
CA TYR A 191 16.38 2.57 -5.02
C TYR A 191 17.82 2.19 -5.38
N PRO A 192 18.27 2.32 -6.64
CA PRO A 192 19.67 2.10 -6.99
C PRO A 192 20.63 3.02 -6.22
N ASP A 193 20.31 4.30 -6.05
CA ASP A 193 21.15 5.26 -5.32
C ASP A 193 21.29 4.85 -3.84
N LEU A 194 20.17 4.45 -3.21
CA LEU A 194 20.19 3.96 -1.83
C LEU A 194 21.10 2.75 -1.65
N LEU A 195 21.20 1.88 -2.66
CA LEU A 195 22.07 0.71 -2.61
C LEU A 195 23.54 1.01 -2.98
N ALA A 196 23.76 1.98 -3.85
CA ALA A 196 25.12 2.36 -4.30
C ALA A 196 25.85 3.19 -3.24
N ASP A 197 25.19 4.19 -2.69
CA ASP A 197 25.70 5.06 -1.64
C ASP A 197 24.56 5.53 -0.73
N TRP A 198 24.22 4.70 0.26
CA TRP A 198 23.15 5.02 1.18
C TRP A 198 23.42 6.28 2.03
N ARG A 199 24.71 6.58 2.30
CA ARG A 199 25.09 7.77 3.09
C ARG A 199 24.75 9.04 2.32
N ALA A 200 25.14 9.13 1.06
CA ALA A 200 24.81 10.26 0.20
C ALA A 200 23.29 10.37 -0.01
N ALA A 201 22.59 9.25 -0.27
CA ALA A 201 21.14 9.22 -0.46
C ALA A 201 20.38 9.68 0.79
N VAL A 202 20.76 9.20 1.98
CA VAL A 202 20.15 9.57 3.27
C VAL A 202 20.45 11.02 3.62
N THR A 203 21.72 11.48 3.47
CA THR A 203 22.08 12.86 3.75
C THR A 203 21.25 13.84 2.92
N ARG A 204 21.11 13.57 1.62
CA ARG A 204 20.28 14.38 0.72
C ARG A 204 18.82 14.38 1.17
N ALA A 205 18.25 13.19 1.36
CA ALA A 205 16.84 13.06 1.74
C ALA A 205 16.54 13.72 3.09
N CYS A 206 17.37 13.49 4.12
CA CYS A 206 17.22 14.09 5.43
C CYS A 206 17.37 15.62 5.37
N GLY A 207 18.30 16.13 4.56
CA GLY A 207 18.44 17.58 4.33
C GLY A 207 17.15 18.19 3.72
N GLN A 208 16.56 17.55 2.71
CA GLN A 208 15.30 18.00 2.09
C GLN A 208 14.10 17.94 3.08
N LEU A 209 14.12 16.98 4.02
CA LEU A 209 13.07 16.80 5.02
C LEU A 209 13.31 17.58 6.32
N GLY A 210 14.46 18.26 6.44
CA GLY A 210 14.88 18.92 7.67
C GLY A 210 15.05 17.94 8.83
N LEU A 211 15.54 16.73 8.56
CA LEU A 211 15.82 15.68 9.53
C LEU A 211 17.33 15.60 9.78
N ASP A 212 17.71 15.20 10.99
CA ASP A 212 19.10 14.88 11.32
C ASP A 212 19.27 13.35 11.30
N PRO A 213 20.05 12.80 10.37
CA PRO A 213 20.30 11.36 10.33
C PRO A 213 21.33 10.89 11.38
N GLY A 214 21.90 11.79 12.18
CA GLY A 214 22.96 11.50 13.13
C GLY A 214 24.33 11.30 12.46
N ASP A 215 25.24 10.61 13.17
CA ASP A 215 26.58 10.32 12.65
C ASP A 215 26.53 9.19 11.60
N LEU A 216 26.84 9.54 10.36
CA LEU A 216 26.91 8.61 9.23
C LEU A 216 28.34 8.14 8.92
N ALA A 217 29.33 8.55 9.74
CA ALA A 217 30.72 8.13 9.58
C ALA A 217 30.94 6.69 10.07
N ALA A 218 32.05 6.09 9.69
CA ALA A 218 32.52 4.78 10.14
C ALA A 218 31.61 3.58 9.80
N GLN A 219 31.85 2.43 10.45
CA GLN A 219 31.06 1.22 10.28
C GLN A 219 29.67 1.41 10.90
N HIS A 220 28.63 1.21 10.07
CA HIS A 220 27.26 1.38 10.50
C HIS A 220 26.43 0.11 10.19
N PRO A 221 25.46 -0.29 11.04
CA PRO A 221 24.61 -1.47 10.79
C PRO A 221 23.85 -1.45 9.46
N VAL A 222 23.75 -0.29 8.81
CA VAL A 222 23.17 -0.15 7.46
C VAL A 222 24.08 -0.77 6.39
N ASP A 223 25.41 -0.78 6.60
CA ASP A 223 26.36 -1.35 5.63
C ASP A 223 26.12 -2.86 5.40
N ASP A 224 25.79 -3.60 6.46
CA ASP A 224 25.44 -5.02 6.38
C ASP A 224 24.00 -5.24 5.91
N PHE A 225 23.13 -4.26 6.14
CA PHE A 225 21.71 -4.35 5.79
C PHE A 225 21.48 -4.09 4.30
N LEU A 226 22.12 -3.10 3.71
CA LEU A 226 22.00 -2.74 2.29
C LEU A 226 23.14 -3.41 1.50
N THR A 227 22.78 -4.31 0.61
CA THR A 227 23.75 -4.98 -0.27
C THR A 227 23.32 -4.80 -1.73
N ALA A 228 24.27 -4.62 -2.64
CA ALA A 228 24.01 -4.46 -4.07
C ALA A 228 23.18 -5.63 -4.65
N SER A 229 23.32 -6.83 -4.08
CA SER A 229 22.56 -8.02 -4.46
C SER A 229 21.04 -7.93 -4.24
N LEU A 230 20.55 -6.88 -3.57
CA LEU A 230 19.11 -6.62 -3.41
C LEU A 230 18.46 -6.11 -4.70
N ASN A 231 19.21 -5.48 -5.60
CA ASN A 231 18.70 -5.07 -6.92
C ASN A 231 19.01 -6.16 -7.96
N ARG A 232 18.05 -7.06 -8.18
CA ARG A 232 18.20 -8.23 -9.07
C ARG A 232 17.51 -8.06 -10.41
N SER A 233 16.78 -6.98 -10.61
CA SER A 233 15.93 -6.78 -11.79
C SER A 233 16.60 -5.80 -12.76
N ALA A 234 16.63 -6.15 -14.04
CA ALA A 234 17.04 -5.24 -15.10
C ALA A 234 16.01 -4.12 -15.32
N ASP A 235 16.48 -2.96 -15.74
CA ASP A 235 15.68 -1.77 -16.07
C ASP A 235 15.28 -1.68 -17.55
N THR A 236 15.33 -2.80 -18.26
CA THR A 236 14.95 -2.93 -19.67
C THR A 236 13.54 -3.47 -19.81
N TRP A 237 12.87 -3.13 -20.93
CA TRP A 237 11.55 -3.65 -21.28
C TRP A 237 11.62 -4.98 -22.05
N GLU A 238 12.80 -5.43 -22.40
CA GLU A 238 13.01 -6.68 -23.14
C GLU A 238 12.34 -7.86 -22.42
N GLY A 239 11.52 -8.63 -23.14
CA GLY A 239 10.80 -9.78 -22.61
C GLY A 239 9.62 -9.45 -21.69
N LEU A 240 9.20 -8.18 -21.59
CA LEU A 240 7.93 -7.76 -20.99
C LEU A 240 6.89 -7.50 -22.08
N HIS A 241 5.63 -7.88 -21.84
CA HIS A 241 4.53 -7.75 -22.80
C HIS A 241 3.71 -6.48 -22.54
N VAL A 242 4.39 -5.34 -22.46
CA VAL A 242 3.76 -4.04 -22.19
C VAL A 242 3.62 -3.28 -23.52
N PRO A 243 2.44 -2.72 -23.85
CA PRO A 243 2.26 -1.94 -25.07
C PRO A 243 3.14 -0.67 -25.10
N ASP A 244 3.65 -0.31 -26.28
CA ASP A 244 4.58 0.81 -26.48
C ASP A 244 4.04 2.15 -25.92
N VAL A 245 2.74 2.40 -26.06
CA VAL A 245 2.12 3.62 -25.50
C VAL A 245 2.25 3.71 -23.99
N LEU A 246 2.19 2.57 -23.29
CA LEU A 246 2.34 2.54 -21.84
C LEU A 246 3.81 2.55 -21.44
N VAL A 247 4.68 1.95 -22.24
CA VAL A 247 6.15 2.04 -22.08
C VAL A 247 6.60 3.50 -22.19
N ASP A 248 6.19 4.21 -23.26
CA ASP A 248 6.55 5.61 -23.47
C ASP A 248 6.07 6.51 -22.31
N LEU A 249 4.80 6.36 -21.92
CA LEU A 249 4.25 7.08 -20.76
C LEU A 249 5.04 6.80 -19.49
N ALA A 250 5.40 5.53 -19.22
CA ALA A 250 6.15 5.14 -18.03
C ALA A 250 7.58 5.69 -18.04
N GLU A 251 8.26 5.70 -19.18
CA GLU A 251 9.61 6.27 -19.31
C GLU A 251 9.62 7.79 -19.12
N ARG A 252 8.67 8.51 -19.72
CA ARG A 252 8.53 9.95 -19.49
C ARG A 252 8.19 10.26 -18.03
N THR A 253 7.35 9.45 -17.40
CA THR A 253 7.01 9.57 -15.98
C THR A 253 8.23 9.33 -15.10
N TRP A 254 9.03 8.30 -15.42
CA TRP A 254 10.27 8.00 -14.72
C TRP A 254 11.27 9.17 -14.85
N SER A 255 11.48 9.67 -16.06
CA SER A 255 12.39 10.79 -16.31
C SER A 255 11.99 12.05 -15.53
N ALA A 256 10.71 12.42 -15.53
CA ALA A 256 10.21 13.57 -14.77
C ALA A 256 10.38 13.35 -13.24
N ALA A 257 10.15 12.14 -12.75
CA ALA A 257 10.33 11.83 -11.33
C ALA A 257 11.79 11.90 -10.87
N GLN A 258 12.74 11.56 -11.74
CA GLN A 258 14.17 11.66 -11.42
C GLN A 258 14.62 13.12 -11.20
N THR A 259 14.02 14.10 -11.87
CA THR A 259 14.29 15.52 -11.62
C THR A 259 13.95 15.91 -10.17
N LEU A 260 12.89 15.34 -9.60
CA LEU A 260 12.47 15.60 -8.22
C LEU A 260 13.43 15.07 -7.15
N VAL A 261 14.40 14.23 -7.52
CA VAL A 261 15.42 13.71 -6.58
C VAL A 261 16.32 14.82 -6.06
N LEU A 262 16.71 15.73 -6.94
CA LEU A 262 17.58 16.86 -6.59
C LEU A 262 16.79 18.07 -6.11
N ASP A 263 15.68 18.37 -6.79
CA ASP A 263 14.75 19.44 -6.42
C ASP A 263 13.32 18.93 -6.32
N PRO A 264 12.86 18.54 -5.12
CA PRO A 264 11.49 18.09 -4.91
C PRO A 264 10.41 19.13 -5.25
N ALA A 265 10.81 20.40 -5.43
CA ALA A 265 9.91 21.50 -5.76
C ALA A 265 9.94 21.90 -7.24
N ASP A 266 10.75 21.24 -8.09
CA ASP A 266 10.89 21.56 -9.51
C ASP A 266 9.53 21.68 -10.21
N SER A 267 9.24 22.87 -10.71
CA SER A 267 7.95 23.21 -11.32
C SER A 267 7.77 22.59 -12.70
N GLY A 268 8.87 22.37 -13.43
CA GLY A 268 8.85 21.72 -14.74
C GLY A 268 8.47 20.25 -14.60
N ALA A 269 9.10 19.54 -13.67
CA ALA A 269 8.77 18.15 -13.36
C ALA A 269 7.32 17.97 -12.87
N ARG A 270 6.84 18.90 -12.01
CA ARG A 270 5.43 18.90 -11.56
C ARG A 270 4.46 19.06 -12.71
N THR A 271 4.72 20.05 -13.59
CA THR A 271 3.88 20.29 -14.76
C THR A 271 3.89 19.11 -15.73
N ALA A 272 5.07 18.51 -15.96
CA ALA A 272 5.19 17.32 -16.79
C ALA A 272 4.39 16.14 -16.21
N LEU A 273 4.51 15.89 -14.90
CA LEU A 273 3.78 14.82 -14.21
C LEU A 273 2.26 15.06 -14.21
N ASP A 274 1.80 16.31 -14.09
CA ASP A 274 0.37 16.63 -14.22
C ASP A 274 -0.15 16.33 -15.63
N GLY A 275 0.59 16.68 -16.67
CA GLY A 275 0.24 16.36 -18.06
C GLY A 275 0.22 14.86 -18.31
N LEU A 276 1.22 14.12 -17.80
CA LEU A 276 1.29 12.67 -17.93
C LEU A 276 0.17 11.95 -17.14
N ALA A 277 -0.22 12.49 -15.99
CA ALA A 277 -1.35 11.95 -15.22
C ALA A 277 -2.67 12.11 -16.00
N GLN A 278 -2.86 13.23 -16.70
CA GLN A 278 -4.03 13.43 -17.56
C GLN A 278 -4.01 12.49 -18.77
N GLU A 279 -2.86 12.36 -19.45
CA GLU A 279 -2.68 11.41 -20.56
C GLU A 279 -2.97 9.97 -20.11
N TYR A 280 -2.52 9.60 -18.93
CA TYR A 280 -2.83 8.30 -18.35
C TYR A 280 -4.32 8.12 -18.06
N ALA A 281 -4.98 9.14 -17.52
CA ALA A 281 -6.42 9.07 -17.24
C ALA A 281 -7.24 8.89 -18.55
N ASP A 282 -6.85 9.57 -19.63
CA ASP A 282 -7.49 9.45 -20.95
C ASP A 282 -7.26 8.05 -21.55
N LEU A 283 -6.02 7.53 -21.44
CA LEU A 283 -5.68 6.17 -21.86
C LEU A 283 -6.50 5.13 -21.09
N HIS A 284 -6.56 5.28 -19.77
CA HIS A 284 -7.35 4.40 -18.89
C HIS A 284 -8.84 4.45 -19.25
N GLY A 285 -9.40 5.65 -19.45
CA GLY A 285 -10.79 5.83 -19.86
C GLY A 285 -11.11 5.16 -21.19
N THR A 286 -10.21 5.28 -22.16
CA THR A 286 -10.32 4.61 -23.47
C THR A 286 -10.28 3.07 -23.30
N ALA A 287 -9.34 2.56 -22.51
CA ALA A 287 -9.23 1.11 -22.25
C ALA A 287 -10.49 0.54 -21.58
N VAL A 288 -11.05 1.27 -20.60
CA VAL A 288 -12.31 0.89 -19.93
C VAL A 288 -13.48 0.90 -20.91
N ALA A 289 -13.58 1.92 -21.78
CA ALA A 289 -14.65 2.01 -22.77
C ALA A 289 -14.59 0.84 -23.78
N VAL A 290 -13.39 0.50 -24.25
CA VAL A 290 -13.19 -0.65 -25.18
C VAL A 290 -13.52 -1.98 -24.51
N ALA A 291 -13.17 -2.14 -23.23
CA ALA A 291 -13.40 -3.38 -22.47
C ALA A 291 -14.78 -3.47 -21.82
N SER A 292 -15.69 -2.50 -22.06
CA SER A 292 -16.97 -2.42 -21.36
C SER A 292 -17.86 -3.65 -21.56
N ASP A 293 -17.96 -4.15 -22.79
CA ASP A 293 -18.79 -5.32 -23.11
C ASP A 293 -18.23 -6.61 -22.49
N GLU A 294 -16.92 -6.79 -22.53
CA GLU A 294 -16.24 -7.92 -21.91
C GLU A 294 -16.43 -7.89 -20.39
N THR A 295 -16.27 -6.70 -19.78
CA THR A 295 -16.48 -6.52 -18.36
C THR A 295 -17.93 -6.84 -17.95
N ALA A 296 -18.91 -6.38 -18.74
CA ALA A 296 -20.32 -6.67 -18.50
C ALA A 296 -20.60 -8.18 -18.58
N ALA A 297 -20.04 -8.86 -19.58
CA ALA A 297 -20.17 -10.31 -19.73
C ALA A 297 -19.56 -11.09 -18.55
N GLN A 298 -18.37 -10.66 -18.08
CA GLN A 298 -17.70 -11.27 -16.92
C GLN A 298 -18.50 -11.07 -15.64
N VAL A 299 -19.02 -9.86 -15.39
CA VAL A 299 -19.87 -9.57 -14.23
C VAL A 299 -21.13 -10.40 -14.24
N LEU A 300 -21.78 -10.56 -15.42
CA LEU A 300 -22.97 -11.40 -15.56
C LEU A 300 -22.66 -12.88 -15.28
N ALA A 301 -21.53 -13.39 -15.77
CA ALA A 301 -21.10 -14.76 -15.52
C ALA A 301 -20.81 -14.99 -14.02
N GLN A 302 -20.12 -14.06 -13.36
CA GLN A 302 -19.87 -14.12 -11.91
C GLN A 302 -21.17 -14.09 -11.11
N LYS A 303 -22.11 -13.21 -11.48
CA LYS A 303 -23.44 -13.13 -10.84
C LYS A 303 -24.19 -14.45 -10.94
N ARG A 304 -24.20 -15.08 -12.11
CA ARG A 304 -24.83 -16.40 -12.31
C ARG A 304 -24.18 -17.47 -11.42
N ALA A 305 -22.86 -17.55 -11.41
CA ALA A 305 -22.13 -18.51 -10.58
C ALA A 305 -22.39 -18.31 -9.06
N LEU A 306 -22.49 -17.04 -8.61
CA LEU A 306 -22.86 -16.74 -7.22
C LEU A 306 -24.30 -17.14 -6.90
N GLN A 307 -25.24 -16.91 -7.81
CA GLN A 307 -26.65 -17.31 -7.65
C GLN A 307 -26.78 -18.84 -7.55
N GLU A 308 -26.06 -19.58 -8.38
CA GLU A 308 -26.03 -21.06 -8.32
C GLU A 308 -25.47 -21.56 -6.98
N ARG A 309 -24.33 -20.98 -6.53
CA ARG A 309 -23.75 -21.31 -5.21
C ARG A 309 -24.70 -20.98 -4.05
N LEU A 310 -25.42 -19.88 -4.15
CA LEU A 310 -26.40 -19.47 -3.14
C LEU A 310 -27.59 -20.44 -3.12
N ALA A 311 -28.10 -20.86 -4.28
CA ALA A 311 -29.18 -21.86 -4.40
C ALA A 311 -28.78 -23.17 -3.72
N VAL A 312 -27.59 -23.71 -4.02
CA VAL A 312 -27.06 -24.93 -3.38
C VAL A 312 -26.94 -24.79 -1.86
N LYS A 313 -26.45 -23.63 -1.38
CA LYS A 313 -26.37 -23.38 0.07
C LYS A 313 -27.74 -23.30 0.73
N ASN A 314 -28.72 -22.66 0.08
CA ASN A 314 -30.09 -22.56 0.60
C ASN A 314 -30.75 -23.93 0.68
N GLU A 315 -30.62 -24.78 -0.35
CA GLU A 315 -31.11 -26.17 -0.31
C GLU A 315 -30.45 -26.96 0.84
N ARG A 316 -29.15 -26.76 1.07
CA ARG A 316 -28.47 -27.41 2.21
C ARG A 316 -29.01 -26.92 3.54
N LEU A 317 -29.21 -25.61 3.69
CA LEU A 317 -29.80 -25.03 4.89
C LEU A 317 -31.22 -25.55 5.14
N ASP A 318 -32.06 -25.67 4.11
CA ASP A 318 -33.42 -26.17 4.24
C ASP A 318 -33.44 -27.66 4.61
N ARG A 319 -32.50 -28.46 4.11
CA ARG A 319 -32.32 -29.86 4.53
C ARG A 319 -31.94 -29.94 6.00
N LEU A 320 -30.95 -29.09 6.45
CA LEU A 320 -30.55 -29.04 7.87
C LEU A 320 -31.68 -28.59 8.76
N ARG A 321 -32.45 -27.55 8.38
CA ARG A 321 -33.60 -27.08 9.13
C ARG A 321 -34.70 -28.14 9.26
N ARG A 322 -34.95 -28.93 8.22
CA ARG A 322 -35.87 -30.06 8.28
C ARG A 322 -35.35 -31.08 9.28
N ARG A 323 -34.05 -31.41 9.21
CA ARG A 323 -33.44 -32.41 10.10
C ARG A 323 -33.48 -32.01 11.56
N VAL A 324 -33.22 -30.70 11.86
CA VAL A 324 -33.33 -30.16 13.21
C VAL A 324 -34.75 -30.32 13.74
N ARG A 325 -35.78 -29.93 12.95
CA ARG A 325 -37.19 -30.12 13.35
C ARG A 325 -37.55 -31.55 13.62
N GLU A 326 -37.08 -32.51 12.78
CA GLU A 326 -37.29 -33.94 12.99
C GLU A 326 -36.68 -34.44 14.31
N LEU A 327 -35.48 -33.97 14.64
CA LEU A 327 -34.79 -34.33 15.87
C LEU A 327 -35.45 -33.70 17.12
N GLU A 328 -35.88 -32.44 17.03
CA GLU A 328 -36.65 -31.78 18.10
C GLU A 328 -38.00 -32.48 18.35
N ALA A 329 -38.71 -32.89 17.28
CA ALA A 329 -39.94 -33.64 17.41
C ALA A 329 -39.71 -35.04 18.02
N ALA A 330 -38.57 -35.69 17.72
CA ALA A 330 -38.23 -37.00 18.26
C ALA A 330 -37.76 -36.94 19.70
N ALA A 331 -37.19 -35.81 20.15
CA ALA A 331 -36.70 -35.63 21.53
C ALA A 331 -37.82 -35.42 22.55
N GLY A 332 -39.07 -35.14 22.10
CA GLY A 332 -40.21 -34.87 22.98
C GLY A 332 -40.05 -33.54 23.79
N PRO A 333 -41.11 -33.12 24.50
CA PRO A 333 -40.99 -31.95 25.36
C PRO A 333 -40.01 -32.26 26.48
N ALA A 334 -39.02 -31.39 26.66
CA ALA A 334 -38.07 -31.48 27.76
C ALA A 334 -38.84 -31.58 29.08
N ALA A 335 -38.59 -32.63 29.86
CA ALA A 335 -39.16 -32.79 31.21
C ALA A 335 -38.82 -31.53 32.01
N GLY A 336 -39.86 -30.79 32.38
CA GLY A 336 -39.71 -29.61 33.23
C GLY A 336 -38.96 -29.93 34.52
N PRO A 337 -38.30 -28.96 35.15
CA PRO A 337 -37.59 -29.20 36.39
C PRO A 337 -38.59 -29.75 37.41
N ALA A 338 -38.26 -30.93 37.98
CA ALA A 338 -39.03 -31.54 39.06
C ALA A 338 -39.13 -30.53 40.21
N GLU A 339 -40.32 -30.10 40.55
CA GLU A 339 -40.60 -29.35 41.78
C GLU A 339 -40.14 -30.22 42.98
N ALA A 340 -39.08 -29.81 43.62
CA ALA A 340 -38.67 -30.33 44.89
C ALA A 340 -39.70 -29.87 45.94
N THR A 341 -40.71 -30.66 46.14
CA THR A 341 -41.56 -30.54 47.37
C THR A 341 -40.69 -30.93 48.56
N GLY A 342 -40.13 -29.90 49.22
CA GLY A 342 -39.58 -30.05 50.54
C GLY A 342 -40.70 -30.19 51.57
N GLU A 343 -40.89 -31.39 52.12
CA GLU A 343 -41.57 -31.60 53.40
C GLU A 343 -40.59 -31.40 54.52
N ALA A 344 -40.88 -30.40 55.35
CA ALA A 344 -40.23 -30.17 56.62
C ALA A 344 -40.67 -31.25 57.64
N ARG A 345 -39.70 -31.79 58.35
CA ARG A 345 -39.77 -32.21 59.78
C ARG A 345 -38.42 -32.11 60.48
#